data_8e9ba43ba4dcd3ea522460f9dc649270
#
_entry.id   8e9ba43ba4dcd3ea522460f9dc649270
#
_cell.length_a   1.000
_cell.length_b   1.000
_cell.length_c   1.000
_cell.angle_alpha   90.00
_cell.angle_beta   90.00
_cell.angle_gamma   90.00
#
_symmetry.space_group_name_H-M   'P 1'
#
loop_
_entity.id
_entity.type
_entity.pdbx_description
1 polymer ?
#
loop_
_entity_poly.entity_id
_entity_poly.type
_entity_poly.pdbx_seq_one_letter_code
_entity_poly.pdbx_strand_id
1 'polypeptide(L)'
;MVGNAVSGNRCWVRVTGFKAPLYSLMLRKLGLRYSHLQSPDFDDLFRDRLLGFIRVSKIDAVCLLAQEAVYREDGSLWSDAGNAFVPNEYVLQLARDHEEFIPAVSIHPARPDAMEELDRCLEDGAAMMKCLPNCQNINCSDSRFRPFWNRMAEAGLPLLAHTGGEHTLQVINADYANPEILRLPLECGVNVIAAHAATGSGLMDPNYVPRLIEMMVEHSNLYADSSALNVLTRSHGLRPCLENELLASRLVHGSDYPVPTSPFPAWLRGLIDSDQWDAIRQIDNPIQADYQTKQAMGFPPEHFTRVNALLRVATKAS
;
A
#
# COMPACT_ATOMS: atom_id res chain seq x y z
N MET A 1 26.22 -0.51 -0.87
CA MET A 1 26.39 -1.46 -2.00
C MET A 1 25.05 -1.55 -2.70
N VAL A 2 25.05 -1.22 -3.97
CA VAL A 2 23.87 -1.30 -4.85
C VAL A 2 23.61 -2.78 -5.05
N GLY A 3 22.50 -3.31 -4.51
CA GLY A 3 21.99 -4.60 -4.96
C GLY A 3 21.54 -4.40 -6.41
N ASN A 4 22.37 -4.82 -7.35
CA ASN A 4 21.96 -4.89 -8.74
C ASN A 4 20.75 -5.82 -8.82
N ALA A 5 19.83 -5.53 -9.76
CA ALA A 5 18.80 -6.50 -10.12
C ALA A 5 19.50 -7.85 -10.34
N VAL A 6 19.19 -8.83 -9.49
CA VAL A 6 19.80 -10.16 -9.62
C VAL A 6 19.22 -10.77 -10.89
N SER A 7 20.08 -11.29 -11.75
CA SER A 7 19.64 -11.95 -12.98
C SER A 7 18.62 -13.04 -12.65
N GLY A 8 17.43 -12.96 -13.24
CA GLY A 8 16.32 -13.88 -12.98
C GLY A 8 15.12 -13.23 -12.28
N ASN A 9 15.31 -12.22 -11.42
CA ASN A 9 14.22 -11.47 -10.79
C ASN A 9 13.73 -10.32 -11.69
N ARG A 10 12.43 -10.06 -11.65
CA ARG A 10 11.78 -8.91 -12.32
C ARG A 10 11.74 -7.68 -11.42
N CYS A 11 11.69 -7.93 -10.10
CA CYS A 11 11.65 -6.91 -9.07
C CYS A 11 13.05 -6.64 -8.51
N TRP A 12 13.23 -5.46 -7.92
CA TRP A 12 14.47 -5.20 -7.18
C TRP A 12 14.21 -4.30 -5.96
N VAL A 13 15.04 -4.48 -4.94
CA VAL A 13 15.08 -3.60 -3.77
C VAL A 13 16.52 -3.32 -3.39
N ARG A 14 16.83 -2.03 -3.15
CA ARG A 14 18.14 -1.58 -2.66
C ARG A 14 18.03 -1.30 -1.17
N VAL A 15 18.68 -2.11 -0.35
CA VAL A 15 18.68 -1.94 1.10
C VAL A 15 19.92 -1.18 1.54
N THR A 16 19.73 0.01 2.12
CA THR A 16 20.83 0.76 2.76
C THR A 16 21.22 0.10 4.08
N GLY A 17 22.52 0.13 4.44
CA GLY A 17 23.06 -0.63 5.57
C GLY A 17 22.35 -0.41 6.91
N PHE A 18 21.91 0.81 7.22
CA PHE A 18 21.17 1.11 8.45
C PHE A 18 19.73 0.57 8.46
N LYS A 19 19.13 0.27 7.30
CA LYS A 19 17.81 -0.38 7.17
C LYS A 19 17.89 -1.92 7.15
N ALA A 20 19.08 -2.51 7.03
CA ALA A 20 19.24 -3.97 6.96
C ALA A 20 18.62 -4.74 8.13
N PRO A 21 18.65 -4.26 9.41
CA PRO A 21 17.96 -4.94 10.50
C PRO A 21 16.43 -5.00 10.32
N LEU A 22 15.81 -3.93 9.81
CA LEU A 22 14.37 -3.88 9.52
C LEU A 22 14.01 -4.89 8.44
N TYR A 23 14.73 -4.88 7.31
CA TYR A 23 14.51 -5.86 6.23
C TYR A 23 14.76 -7.30 6.70
N SER A 24 15.76 -7.53 7.54
CA SER A 24 16.00 -8.85 8.14
C SER A 24 14.83 -9.31 9.01
N LEU A 25 14.22 -8.39 9.79
CA LEU A 25 13.03 -8.69 10.59
C LEU A 25 11.83 -9.00 9.68
N MET A 26 11.59 -8.20 8.64
CA MET A 26 10.52 -8.42 7.66
C MET A 26 10.65 -9.80 7.03
N LEU A 27 11.82 -10.13 6.47
CA LEU A 27 12.07 -11.42 5.83
C LEU A 27 11.94 -12.60 6.80
N ARG A 28 12.42 -12.45 8.05
CA ARG A 28 12.27 -13.50 9.07
C ARG A 28 10.80 -13.80 9.37
N LYS A 29 9.95 -12.78 9.43
CA LYS A 29 8.49 -12.95 9.58
C LYS A 29 7.87 -13.74 8.43
N LEU A 30 8.50 -13.73 7.27
CA LEU A 30 8.10 -14.50 6.08
C LEU A 30 8.72 -15.91 6.05
N GLY A 31 9.55 -16.28 7.05
CA GLY A 31 10.35 -17.50 7.02
C GLY A 31 11.49 -17.44 5.99
N LEU A 32 11.87 -16.24 5.55
CA LEU A 32 12.98 -16.00 4.63
C LEU A 32 14.19 -15.44 5.38
N ARG A 33 15.37 -15.51 4.74
CA ARG A 33 16.62 -14.94 5.24
C ARG A 33 17.02 -13.73 4.42
N TYR A 34 17.77 -12.81 5.01
CA TYR A 34 18.30 -11.64 4.31
C TYR A 34 19.12 -12.00 3.05
N SER A 35 19.85 -13.12 3.08
CA SER A 35 20.59 -13.63 1.93
C SER A 35 19.71 -13.99 0.72
N HIS A 36 18.43 -14.31 0.94
CA HIS A 36 17.51 -14.62 -0.16
C HIS A 36 17.22 -13.39 -1.05
N LEU A 37 17.42 -12.15 -0.56
CA LEU A 37 17.32 -10.94 -1.40
C LEU A 37 18.29 -10.95 -2.61
N GLN A 38 19.34 -11.77 -2.56
CA GLN A 38 20.31 -11.92 -3.63
C GLN A 38 20.11 -13.22 -4.44
N SER A 39 19.06 -13.99 -4.14
CA SER A 39 18.74 -15.20 -4.86
C SER A 39 18.06 -14.88 -6.20
N PRO A 40 18.38 -15.57 -7.29
CA PRO A 40 17.75 -15.35 -8.60
C PRO A 40 16.27 -15.76 -8.65
N ASP A 41 15.79 -16.52 -7.66
CA ASP A 41 14.43 -17.00 -7.48
C ASP A 41 13.67 -16.26 -6.36
N PHE A 42 14.17 -15.10 -5.91
CA PHE A 42 13.57 -14.37 -4.78
C PHE A 42 12.11 -13.99 -5.05
N ASP A 43 11.80 -13.52 -6.26
CA ASP A 43 10.43 -13.16 -6.64
C ASP A 43 9.47 -14.35 -6.49
N ASP A 44 9.89 -15.55 -6.91
CA ASP A 44 9.11 -16.77 -6.79
C ASP A 44 8.97 -17.22 -5.33
N LEU A 45 10.04 -17.18 -4.55
CA LEU A 45 10.00 -17.48 -3.11
C LEU A 45 9.05 -16.55 -2.35
N PHE A 46 9.07 -15.26 -2.67
CA PHE A 46 8.19 -14.28 -2.04
C PHE A 46 6.72 -14.51 -2.42
N ARG A 47 6.45 -14.72 -3.73
CA ARG A 47 5.11 -15.05 -4.25
C ARG A 47 4.54 -16.29 -3.58
N ASP A 48 5.30 -17.39 -3.56
CA ASP A 48 4.83 -18.68 -3.04
C ASP A 48 4.57 -18.60 -1.53
N ARG A 49 5.38 -17.82 -0.80
CA ARG A 49 5.16 -17.59 0.61
C ARG A 49 3.88 -16.77 0.86
N LEU A 50 3.65 -15.72 0.06
CA LEU A 50 2.44 -14.91 0.15
C LEU A 50 1.19 -15.73 -0.15
N LEU A 51 1.17 -16.51 -1.24
CA LEU A 51 0.08 -17.43 -1.58
C LEU A 51 -0.19 -18.42 -0.44
N GLY A 52 0.88 -19.02 0.12
CA GLY A 52 0.76 -19.92 1.25
C GLY A 52 0.08 -19.28 2.46
N PHE A 53 0.35 -18.01 2.75
CA PHE A 53 -0.31 -17.27 3.83
C PHE A 53 -1.78 -16.96 3.52
N ILE A 54 -2.09 -16.52 2.30
CA ILE A 54 -3.47 -16.21 1.90
C ILE A 54 -4.34 -17.47 2.02
N ARG A 55 -3.92 -18.57 1.42
CA ARG A 55 -4.69 -19.83 1.35
C ARG A 55 -5.04 -20.46 2.68
N VAL A 56 -4.30 -20.15 3.75
CA VAL A 56 -4.57 -20.64 5.12
C VAL A 56 -5.07 -19.53 6.05
N SER A 57 -5.50 -18.39 5.50
CA SER A 57 -6.06 -17.26 6.26
C SER A 57 -7.57 -17.12 6.05
N LYS A 58 -8.14 -16.09 6.67
CA LYS A 58 -9.53 -15.64 6.45
C LYS A 58 -9.63 -14.54 5.37
N ILE A 59 -8.54 -14.29 4.65
CA ILE A 59 -8.48 -13.33 3.54
C ILE A 59 -8.52 -14.14 2.24
N ASP A 60 -9.50 -13.87 1.38
CA ASP A 60 -9.70 -14.60 0.13
C ASP A 60 -8.73 -14.13 -0.95
N ALA A 61 -8.46 -12.81 -1.01
CA ALA A 61 -7.56 -12.21 -1.99
C ALA A 61 -6.89 -10.94 -1.44
N VAL A 62 -5.79 -10.53 -2.06
CA VAL A 62 -5.05 -9.31 -1.71
C VAL A 62 -4.79 -8.45 -2.94
N CYS A 63 -4.83 -7.13 -2.79
CA CYS A 63 -4.31 -6.21 -3.79
C CYS A 63 -2.77 -6.32 -3.80
N LEU A 64 -2.23 -6.93 -4.86
CA LEU A 64 -0.80 -7.03 -5.08
C LEU A 64 -0.30 -5.76 -5.74
N LEU A 65 0.64 -5.07 -5.09
CA LEU A 65 1.03 -3.72 -5.47
C LEU A 65 2.28 -3.72 -6.36
N ALA A 66 2.19 -3.11 -7.55
CA ALA A 66 3.35 -2.69 -8.31
C ALA A 66 4.03 -1.48 -7.64
N GLN A 67 5.28 -1.22 -8.02
CA GLN A 67 6.06 -0.08 -7.54
C GLN A 67 6.81 0.53 -8.71
N GLU A 68 6.39 1.72 -9.14
CA GLU A 68 7.02 2.46 -10.23
C GLU A 68 8.35 3.10 -9.80
N ALA A 69 9.19 3.36 -10.77
CA ALA A 69 10.43 4.11 -10.63
C ALA A 69 10.18 5.59 -10.27
N VAL A 70 11.26 6.30 -9.95
CA VAL A 70 11.21 7.74 -9.65
C VAL A 70 11.47 8.54 -10.94
N TYR A 71 10.67 9.57 -11.16
CA TYR A 71 10.85 10.51 -12.26
C TYR A 71 11.09 11.92 -11.73
N ARG A 72 11.80 12.73 -12.50
CA ARG A 72 11.92 14.17 -12.25
C ARG A 72 10.67 14.91 -12.75
N GLU A 73 10.53 16.15 -12.36
CA GLU A 73 9.40 16.99 -12.77
C GLU A 73 9.29 17.21 -14.28
N ASP A 74 10.42 17.09 -15.00
CA ASP A 74 10.49 17.17 -16.45
C ASP A 74 10.09 15.86 -17.18
N GLY A 75 9.77 14.82 -16.42
CA GLY A 75 9.39 13.50 -16.94
C GLY A 75 10.56 12.59 -17.26
N SER A 76 11.80 13.00 -17.02
CA SER A 76 12.96 12.13 -17.20
C SER A 76 13.09 11.13 -16.05
N LEU A 77 13.45 9.88 -16.37
CA LEU A 77 13.71 8.84 -15.38
C LEU A 77 14.88 9.27 -14.46
N TRP A 78 14.67 9.18 -13.14
CA TRP A 78 15.71 9.43 -12.15
C TRP A 78 16.30 8.11 -11.65
N SER A 79 17.18 7.52 -12.45
CA SER A 79 17.72 6.17 -12.27
C SER A 79 18.41 5.93 -10.92
N ASP A 80 19.00 6.99 -10.33
CA ASP A 80 19.75 6.90 -9.08
C ASP A 80 18.87 7.12 -7.84
N ALA A 81 17.62 7.52 -8.04
CA ALA A 81 16.64 7.71 -6.97
C ALA A 81 15.75 6.47 -6.78
N GLY A 82 15.14 6.41 -5.60
CA GLY A 82 14.31 5.28 -5.20
C GLY A 82 15.11 4.03 -4.82
N ASN A 83 14.46 3.12 -4.14
CA ASN A 83 15.12 1.91 -3.64
C ASN A 83 14.28 0.64 -3.80
N ALA A 84 13.18 0.69 -4.56
CA ALA A 84 12.37 -0.47 -4.89
C ALA A 84 11.69 -0.28 -6.25
N PHE A 85 11.49 -1.38 -6.97
CA PHE A 85 10.76 -1.42 -8.22
C PHE A 85 10.07 -2.77 -8.39
N VAL A 86 8.78 -2.75 -8.75
CA VAL A 86 7.97 -3.93 -9.08
C VAL A 86 7.20 -3.61 -10.36
N PRO A 87 7.50 -4.27 -11.49
CA PRO A 87 6.88 -3.97 -12.79
C PRO A 87 5.36 -4.23 -12.81
N ASN A 88 4.61 -3.38 -13.52
CA ASN A 88 3.18 -3.59 -13.76
C ASN A 88 2.89 -4.93 -14.43
N GLU A 89 3.67 -5.29 -15.45
CA GLU A 89 3.54 -6.55 -16.19
C GLU A 89 3.64 -7.78 -15.28
N TYR A 90 4.53 -7.71 -14.27
CA TYR A 90 4.69 -8.81 -13.31
C TYR A 90 3.46 -8.98 -12.42
N VAL A 91 2.95 -7.87 -11.88
CA VAL A 91 1.74 -7.88 -11.03
C VAL A 91 0.51 -8.34 -11.84
N LEU A 92 0.34 -7.82 -13.05
CA LEU A 92 -0.74 -8.22 -13.96
C LEU A 92 -0.64 -9.69 -14.34
N GLN A 93 0.57 -10.21 -14.61
CA GLN A 93 0.77 -11.63 -14.90
C GLN A 93 0.43 -12.51 -13.70
N LEU A 94 0.89 -12.15 -12.48
CA LEU A 94 0.58 -12.90 -11.27
C LEU A 94 -0.93 -12.94 -10.97
N ALA A 95 -1.66 -11.85 -11.25
CA ALA A 95 -3.10 -11.81 -11.09
C ALA A 95 -3.85 -12.65 -12.14
N ARG A 96 -3.28 -12.88 -13.32
CA ARG A 96 -3.82 -13.85 -14.30
C ARG A 96 -3.59 -15.30 -13.87
N ASP A 97 -2.45 -15.56 -13.22
CA ASP A 97 -2.03 -16.91 -12.83
C ASP A 97 -2.64 -17.39 -11.50
N HIS A 98 -3.03 -16.43 -10.64
CA HIS A 98 -3.49 -16.70 -9.26
C HIS A 98 -4.69 -15.82 -8.92
N GLU A 99 -5.83 -16.44 -8.64
CA GLU A 99 -7.09 -15.76 -8.29
C GLU A 99 -7.03 -15.00 -6.95
N GLU A 100 -6.06 -15.35 -6.11
CA GLU A 100 -5.81 -14.67 -4.82
C GLU A 100 -5.17 -13.29 -4.99
N PHE A 101 -4.74 -12.92 -6.21
CA PHE A 101 -4.12 -11.62 -6.48
C PHE A 101 -5.02 -10.70 -7.29
N ILE A 102 -5.24 -9.50 -6.76
CA ILE A 102 -5.93 -8.40 -7.42
C ILE A 102 -4.85 -7.40 -7.88
N PRO A 103 -4.74 -7.07 -9.17
CA PRO A 103 -3.63 -6.27 -9.66
C PRO A 103 -3.80 -4.79 -9.35
N ALA A 104 -2.86 -4.25 -8.57
CA ALA A 104 -2.72 -2.82 -8.34
C ALA A 104 -1.44 -2.32 -9.02
N VAL A 105 -1.60 -1.64 -10.15
CA VAL A 105 -0.50 -1.09 -10.96
C VAL A 105 0.08 0.18 -10.34
N SER A 106 1.26 0.58 -10.78
CA SER A 106 1.89 1.84 -10.35
C SER A 106 2.42 2.57 -11.57
N ILE A 107 1.97 3.80 -11.79
CA ILE A 107 2.33 4.61 -12.95
C ILE A 107 2.65 6.02 -12.48
N HIS A 108 3.83 6.52 -12.85
CA HIS A 108 4.20 7.89 -12.54
C HIS A 108 3.60 8.83 -13.58
N PRO A 109 2.72 9.81 -13.19
CA PRO A 109 2.02 10.65 -14.18
C PRO A 109 2.93 11.54 -15.04
N ALA A 110 4.17 11.80 -14.58
CA ALA A 110 5.13 12.60 -15.35
C ALA A 110 5.93 11.80 -16.39
N ARG A 111 5.86 10.45 -16.40
CA ARG A 111 6.57 9.66 -17.43
C ARG A 111 6.05 10.00 -18.82
N PRO A 112 6.89 10.02 -19.86
CA PRO A 112 6.50 10.47 -21.19
C PRO A 112 5.34 9.69 -21.81
N ASP A 113 5.22 8.39 -21.48
CA ASP A 113 4.21 7.45 -21.98
C ASP A 113 3.15 7.12 -20.91
N ALA A 114 2.89 8.05 -19.95
CA ALA A 114 1.98 7.79 -18.82
C ALA A 114 0.57 7.38 -19.26
N MET A 115 0.04 8.00 -20.30
CA MET A 115 -1.31 7.74 -20.80
C MET A 115 -1.38 6.39 -21.50
N GLU A 116 -0.42 6.09 -22.35
CA GLU A 116 -0.30 4.81 -23.05
C GLU A 116 -0.14 3.65 -22.07
N GLU A 117 0.71 3.83 -21.05
CA GLU A 117 0.90 2.84 -20.01
C GLU A 117 -0.38 2.64 -19.16
N LEU A 118 -1.10 3.73 -18.85
CA LEU A 118 -2.38 3.63 -18.14
C LEU A 118 -3.40 2.82 -18.97
N ASP A 119 -3.57 3.14 -20.24
CA ASP A 119 -4.52 2.46 -21.12
C ASP A 119 -4.14 0.97 -21.28
N ARG A 120 -2.86 0.65 -21.46
CA ARG A 120 -2.36 -0.73 -21.50
C ARG A 120 -2.69 -1.49 -20.21
N CYS A 121 -2.44 -0.88 -19.04
CA CYS A 121 -2.75 -1.50 -17.76
C CYS A 121 -4.25 -1.70 -17.55
N LEU A 122 -5.08 -0.76 -18.02
CA LEU A 122 -6.55 -0.88 -17.99
C LEU A 122 -7.05 -2.04 -18.85
N GLU A 123 -6.49 -2.21 -20.05
CA GLU A 123 -6.79 -3.32 -20.96
C GLU A 123 -6.38 -4.67 -20.34
N ASP A 124 -5.24 -4.70 -19.68
CA ASP A 124 -4.69 -5.89 -18.99
C ASP A 124 -5.38 -6.21 -17.64
N GLY A 125 -6.41 -5.43 -17.26
CA GLY A 125 -7.24 -5.76 -16.10
C GLY A 125 -6.82 -5.12 -14.78
N ALA A 126 -6.04 -4.02 -14.80
CA ALA A 126 -5.73 -3.27 -13.58
C ALA A 126 -7.00 -2.93 -12.79
N ALA A 127 -7.02 -3.28 -11.49
CA ALA A 127 -8.14 -3.08 -10.59
C ALA A 127 -7.98 -1.86 -9.67
N MET A 128 -6.74 -1.41 -9.49
CA MET A 128 -6.35 -0.27 -8.62
C MET A 128 -5.03 0.31 -9.14
N MET A 129 -4.76 1.57 -8.83
CA MET A 129 -3.42 2.16 -8.98
C MET A 129 -2.82 2.46 -7.61
N LYS A 130 -1.56 2.10 -7.38
CA LYS A 130 -0.76 2.47 -6.20
C LYS A 130 0.23 3.56 -6.54
N CYS A 131 0.34 4.58 -5.70
CA CYS A 131 1.48 5.48 -5.71
C CYS A 131 2.01 5.77 -4.30
N LEU A 132 3.30 6.12 -4.24
CA LEU A 132 3.95 6.64 -3.04
C LEU A 132 4.47 8.04 -3.37
N PRO A 133 3.64 9.08 -3.25
CA PRO A 133 3.98 10.41 -3.72
C PRO A 133 5.32 10.93 -3.19
N ASN A 134 5.57 10.75 -1.90
CA ASN A 134 6.80 11.17 -1.22
C ASN A 134 8.06 10.38 -1.62
N CYS A 135 7.91 9.11 -2.05
CA CYS A 135 9.02 8.24 -2.46
C CYS A 135 9.26 8.28 -3.98
N GLN A 136 8.20 8.46 -4.76
CA GLN A 136 8.25 8.47 -6.22
C GLN A 136 8.37 9.90 -6.80
N ASN A 137 8.39 10.95 -5.95
CA ASN A 137 8.41 12.35 -6.36
C ASN A 137 7.17 12.77 -7.16
N ILE A 138 5.98 12.26 -6.79
CA ILE A 138 4.72 12.58 -7.47
C ILE A 138 4.00 13.71 -6.74
N ASN A 139 4.00 14.91 -7.31
CA ASN A 139 3.06 15.96 -6.88
C ASN A 139 1.68 15.69 -7.48
N CYS A 140 0.82 14.99 -6.76
CA CYS A 140 -0.53 14.65 -7.26
C CYS A 140 -1.39 15.89 -7.55
N SER A 141 -1.08 17.06 -6.96
CA SER A 141 -1.78 18.33 -7.19
C SER A 141 -1.26 19.11 -8.41
N ASP A 142 -0.25 18.59 -9.12
CA ASP A 142 0.23 19.26 -10.33
C ASP A 142 -0.85 19.23 -11.41
N SER A 143 -1.26 20.43 -11.84
CA SER A 143 -2.34 20.61 -12.83
C SER A 143 -2.04 19.93 -14.18
N ARG A 144 -0.77 19.70 -14.51
CA ARG A 144 -0.34 18.96 -15.71
C ARG A 144 -0.88 17.52 -15.72
N PHE A 145 -1.14 16.95 -14.55
CA PHE A 145 -1.63 15.57 -14.40
C PHE A 145 -3.16 15.46 -14.44
N ARG A 146 -3.91 16.56 -14.58
CA ARG A 146 -5.37 16.53 -14.68
C ARG A 146 -5.88 15.56 -15.78
N PRO A 147 -5.32 15.49 -16.99
CA PRO A 147 -5.74 14.52 -17.99
C PRO A 147 -5.57 13.07 -17.53
N PHE A 148 -4.48 12.76 -16.83
CA PHE A 148 -4.22 11.43 -16.28
C PHE A 148 -5.26 11.04 -15.19
N TRP A 149 -5.55 11.95 -14.26
CA TRP A 149 -6.56 11.72 -13.23
C TRP A 149 -7.97 11.60 -13.81
N ASN A 150 -8.31 12.40 -14.80
CA ASN A 150 -9.60 12.29 -15.51
C ASN A 150 -9.74 10.91 -16.16
N ARG A 151 -8.68 10.42 -16.83
CA ARG A 151 -8.69 9.10 -17.46
C ARG A 151 -8.89 7.97 -16.45
N MET A 152 -8.27 8.07 -15.26
CA MET A 152 -8.48 7.14 -14.17
C MET A 152 -9.95 7.17 -13.68
N ALA A 153 -10.52 8.36 -13.51
CA ALA A 153 -11.90 8.54 -13.08
C ALA A 153 -12.89 7.95 -14.09
N GLU A 154 -12.70 8.23 -15.40
CA GLU A 154 -13.49 7.66 -16.50
C GLU A 154 -13.45 6.13 -16.52
N ALA A 155 -12.28 5.55 -16.22
CA ALA A 155 -12.10 4.11 -16.15
C ALA A 155 -12.62 3.48 -14.85
N GLY A 156 -13.00 4.30 -13.85
CA GLY A 156 -13.33 3.82 -12.51
C GLY A 156 -12.15 3.20 -11.77
N LEU A 157 -10.90 3.57 -12.12
CA LEU A 157 -9.70 3.04 -11.47
C LEU A 157 -9.41 3.82 -10.18
N PRO A 158 -9.49 3.21 -8.98
CA PRO A 158 -9.21 3.89 -7.73
C PRO A 158 -7.71 4.09 -7.53
N LEU A 159 -7.35 5.12 -6.77
CA LEU A 159 -6.00 5.44 -6.36
C LEU A 159 -5.77 5.05 -4.89
N LEU A 160 -4.82 4.17 -4.62
CA LEU A 160 -4.25 3.94 -3.30
C LEU A 160 -2.96 4.77 -3.17
N ALA A 161 -3.01 5.88 -2.46
CA ALA A 161 -1.89 6.80 -2.27
C ALA A 161 -1.27 6.62 -0.89
N HIS A 162 0.06 6.45 -0.82
CA HIS A 162 0.77 6.52 0.46
C HIS A 162 0.62 7.91 1.07
N THR A 163 0.31 7.99 2.36
CA THR A 163 0.20 9.23 3.13
C THR A 163 0.84 9.06 4.52
N GLY A 164 1.28 10.18 5.11
CA GLY A 164 1.97 10.14 6.39
C GLY A 164 3.45 9.73 6.28
N GLY A 165 4.06 9.38 7.40
CA GLY A 165 5.49 9.09 7.48
C GLY A 165 5.91 7.82 6.72
N GLU A 166 7.16 7.78 6.22
CA GLU A 166 7.74 6.63 5.51
C GLU A 166 9.18 6.41 5.96
N HIS A 167 9.47 5.19 6.42
CA HIS A 167 10.80 4.80 6.92
C HIS A 167 11.36 3.52 6.29
N THR A 168 10.54 2.81 5.50
CA THR A 168 10.94 1.58 4.80
C THR A 168 11.64 1.93 3.48
N LEU A 169 11.00 2.75 2.67
CA LEU A 169 11.53 3.19 1.37
C LEU A 169 12.34 4.49 1.48
N GLN A 170 12.95 4.88 0.37
CA GLN A 170 13.66 6.15 0.27
C GLN A 170 12.66 7.29 0.01
N VAL A 171 12.58 8.24 0.91
CA VAL A 171 11.80 9.47 0.73
C VAL A 171 12.59 10.44 -0.16
N ILE A 172 11.96 10.93 -1.22
CA ILE A 172 12.49 11.93 -2.14
C ILE A 172 11.98 13.33 -1.76
N ASN A 173 10.68 13.45 -1.50
CA ASN A 173 10.06 14.70 -1.09
C ASN A 173 9.10 14.44 0.08
N ALA A 174 9.48 14.85 1.28
CA ALA A 174 8.69 14.62 2.49
C ALA A 174 7.34 15.36 2.49
N ASP A 175 7.23 16.50 1.82
CA ASP A 175 5.99 17.29 1.78
C ASP A 175 4.86 16.56 1.06
N TYR A 176 5.20 15.64 0.15
CA TYR A 176 4.22 14.83 -0.59
C TYR A 176 3.61 13.70 0.26
N ALA A 177 3.95 13.60 1.55
CA ALA A 177 3.27 12.76 2.52
C ALA A 177 1.95 13.37 3.04
N ASN A 178 1.74 14.68 2.83
CA ASN A 178 0.53 15.38 3.26
C ASN A 178 -0.66 15.01 2.35
N PRO A 179 -1.81 14.55 2.88
CA PRO A 179 -2.97 14.17 2.07
C PRO A 179 -3.56 15.32 1.22
N GLU A 180 -3.20 16.58 1.49
CA GLU A 180 -3.62 17.73 0.68
C GLU A 180 -3.25 17.61 -0.81
N ILE A 181 -2.15 16.93 -1.12
CA ILE A 181 -1.76 16.70 -2.52
C ILE A 181 -2.77 15.84 -3.31
N LEU A 182 -3.69 15.18 -2.62
CA LEU A 182 -4.71 14.32 -3.24
C LEU A 182 -5.95 15.09 -3.71
N ARG A 183 -6.02 16.44 -3.52
CA ARG A 183 -7.17 17.24 -3.93
C ARG A 183 -7.45 17.15 -5.42
N LEU A 184 -6.44 17.27 -6.26
CA LEU A 184 -6.64 17.24 -7.70
C LEU A 184 -7.22 15.91 -8.22
N PRO A 185 -6.70 14.71 -7.86
CA PRO A 185 -7.36 13.46 -8.23
C PRO A 185 -8.77 13.34 -7.67
N LEU A 186 -9.05 13.83 -6.44
CA LEU A 186 -10.41 13.85 -5.86
C LEU A 186 -11.36 14.74 -6.66
N GLU A 187 -10.93 15.95 -7.04
CA GLU A 187 -11.69 16.88 -7.89
C GLU A 187 -11.96 16.32 -9.28
N CYS A 188 -11.04 15.50 -9.81
CA CYS A 188 -11.23 14.79 -11.07
C CYS A 188 -12.22 13.62 -10.96
N GLY A 189 -12.68 13.27 -9.75
CA GLY A 189 -13.64 12.19 -9.53
C GLY A 189 -13.01 10.82 -9.26
N VAL A 190 -11.69 10.73 -9.09
CA VAL A 190 -11.04 9.48 -8.70
C VAL A 190 -11.44 9.10 -7.28
N ASN A 191 -11.82 7.83 -7.04
CA ASN A 191 -11.91 7.31 -5.68
C ASN A 191 -10.49 7.16 -5.12
N VAL A 192 -10.18 7.87 -4.04
CA VAL A 192 -8.83 7.88 -3.44
C VAL A 192 -8.86 7.20 -2.09
N ILE A 193 -7.92 6.30 -1.84
CA ILE A 193 -7.67 5.65 -0.56
C ILE A 193 -6.35 6.19 0.00
N ALA A 194 -6.42 6.96 1.08
CA ALA A 194 -5.24 7.43 1.80
C ALA A 194 -4.69 6.30 2.67
N ALA A 195 -3.54 5.74 2.29
CA ALA A 195 -2.95 4.63 3.02
C ALA A 195 -2.59 5.04 4.47
N HIS A 196 -2.69 4.07 5.40
CA HIS A 196 -2.34 4.22 6.81
C HIS A 196 -3.14 5.33 7.53
N ALA A 197 -4.32 5.69 7.01
CA ALA A 197 -5.14 6.80 7.51
C ALA A 197 -4.33 8.09 7.74
N ALA A 198 -3.32 8.34 6.92
CA ALA A 198 -2.41 9.49 6.99
C ALA A 198 -1.67 9.65 8.33
N THR A 199 -1.41 8.56 9.06
CA THR A 199 -0.68 8.58 10.34
C THR A 199 0.81 8.81 10.16
N GLY A 200 1.45 9.49 11.11
CA GLY A 200 2.91 9.52 11.23
C GLY A 200 3.46 8.12 11.52
N SER A 201 4.65 7.81 11.03
CA SER A 201 5.36 6.52 11.21
C SER A 201 6.54 6.61 12.17
N GLY A 202 6.91 7.80 12.59
CA GLY A 202 7.96 8.09 13.55
C GLY A 202 7.56 9.17 14.53
N LEU A 203 8.38 9.39 15.57
CA LEU A 203 8.09 10.38 16.61
C LEU A 203 8.07 11.83 16.09
N MET A 204 8.79 12.09 15.02
CA MET A 204 8.91 13.42 14.41
C MET A 204 8.03 13.61 13.19
N ASP A 205 7.36 12.57 12.74
CA ASP A 205 6.48 12.67 11.56
C ASP A 205 5.20 13.41 11.91
N PRO A 206 4.70 14.28 11.02
CA PRO A 206 3.39 14.88 11.17
C PRO A 206 2.29 13.83 11.23
N ASN A 207 1.31 14.03 12.10
CA ASN A 207 0.08 13.24 12.12
C ASN A 207 -1.02 13.99 11.35
N TYR A 208 -1.35 13.49 10.17
CA TYR A 208 -2.33 14.11 9.30
C TYR A 208 -3.76 13.53 9.45
N VAL A 209 -4.02 12.65 10.43
CA VAL A 209 -5.37 12.07 10.65
C VAL A 209 -6.45 13.15 10.79
N PRO A 210 -6.27 14.23 11.58
CA PRO A 210 -7.29 15.29 11.66
C PRO A 210 -7.54 15.94 10.30
N ARG A 211 -6.48 16.22 9.53
CA ARG A 211 -6.61 16.83 8.21
C ARG A 211 -7.31 15.91 7.20
N LEU A 212 -7.00 14.61 7.26
CA LEU A 212 -7.69 13.61 6.45
C LEU A 212 -9.21 13.59 6.72
N ILE A 213 -9.61 13.66 8.00
CA ILE A 213 -11.03 13.69 8.38
C ILE A 213 -11.72 14.96 7.84
N GLU A 214 -11.07 16.12 7.93
CA GLU A 214 -11.59 17.36 7.33
C GLU A 214 -11.78 17.21 5.81
N MET A 215 -10.80 16.67 5.09
CA MET A 215 -10.89 16.41 3.66
C MET A 215 -11.99 15.38 3.32
N MET A 216 -12.25 14.40 4.19
CA MET A 216 -13.36 13.45 4.01
C MET A 216 -14.73 14.12 4.11
N VAL A 217 -14.87 15.21 4.87
CA VAL A 217 -16.10 16.03 4.87
C VAL A 217 -16.28 16.72 3.52
N GLU A 218 -15.20 17.23 2.94
CA GLU A 218 -15.21 17.95 1.67
C GLU A 218 -15.39 17.01 0.46
N HIS A 219 -14.84 15.79 0.52
CA HIS A 219 -14.75 14.85 -0.59
C HIS A 219 -15.39 13.49 -0.24
N SER A 220 -16.52 13.17 -0.85
CA SER A 220 -17.23 11.90 -0.62
C SER A 220 -16.52 10.68 -1.20
N ASN A 221 -15.62 10.89 -2.17
CA ASN A 221 -14.79 9.88 -2.83
C ASN A 221 -13.41 9.68 -2.17
N LEU A 222 -13.19 10.26 -0.96
CA LEU A 222 -11.99 10.02 -0.16
C LEU A 222 -12.26 8.93 0.89
N TYR A 223 -11.42 7.93 0.87
CA TYR A 223 -11.36 6.78 1.77
C TYR A 223 -10.00 6.72 2.47
N ALA A 224 -9.85 5.82 3.43
CA ALA A 224 -8.57 5.51 4.05
C ALA A 224 -8.41 4.00 4.23
N ASP A 225 -7.20 3.54 4.52
CA ASP A 225 -6.99 2.16 4.92
C ASP A 225 -6.41 2.03 6.34
N SER A 226 -6.54 0.84 6.91
CA SER A 226 -6.00 0.49 8.22
C SER A 226 -4.63 -0.19 8.16
N SER A 227 -3.95 -0.12 7.03
CA SER A 227 -2.67 -0.77 6.82
C SER A 227 -1.59 -0.22 7.76
N ALA A 228 -0.70 -1.08 8.23
CA ALA A 228 0.37 -0.78 9.17
C ALA A 228 -0.03 -0.13 10.52
N LEU A 229 -1.31 0.06 10.84
CA LEU A 229 -1.72 0.67 12.13
C LEU A 229 -1.37 -0.21 13.33
N ASN A 230 -1.15 -1.52 13.12
CA ASN A 230 -0.63 -2.46 14.12
C ASN A 230 0.91 -2.44 14.26
N VAL A 231 1.59 -1.42 13.70
CA VAL A 231 2.98 -1.06 14.02
C VAL A 231 2.98 -0.07 15.17
N LEU A 232 3.89 -0.24 16.14
CA LEU A 232 3.90 0.57 17.36
C LEU A 232 3.90 2.08 17.09
N THR A 233 4.70 2.52 16.13
CA THR A 233 4.85 3.94 15.78
C THR A 233 3.61 4.55 15.12
N ARG A 234 2.78 3.74 14.42
CA ARG A 234 1.53 4.18 13.79
C ARG A 234 0.28 3.92 14.64
N SER A 235 0.42 3.20 15.75
CA SER A 235 -0.73 2.73 16.54
C SER A 235 -1.58 3.85 17.16
N HIS A 236 -1.08 5.09 17.20
CA HIS A 236 -1.86 6.26 17.63
C HIS A 236 -3.07 6.53 16.71
N GLY A 237 -3.06 6.04 15.46
CA GLY A 237 -4.18 6.11 14.54
C GLY A 237 -5.29 5.09 14.79
N LEU A 238 -5.08 4.06 15.61
CA LEU A 238 -6.07 3.01 15.85
C LEU A 238 -7.37 3.55 16.46
N ARG A 239 -7.28 4.39 17.53
CA ARG A 239 -8.46 4.98 18.17
C ARG A 239 -9.26 5.88 17.23
N PRO A 240 -8.69 6.87 16.52
CA PRO A 240 -9.42 7.65 15.54
C PRO A 240 -10.13 6.79 14.48
N CYS A 241 -9.48 5.71 14.01
CA CYS A 241 -10.07 4.79 13.02
C CYS A 241 -11.26 3.99 13.55
N LEU A 242 -11.33 3.78 14.87
CA LEU A 242 -12.45 3.06 15.50
C LEU A 242 -13.56 4.00 15.97
N GLU A 243 -13.21 5.18 16.48
CA GLU A 243 -14.11 6.06 17.22
C GLU A 243 -14.69 7.21 16.38
N ASN A 244 -14.02 7.62 15.28
CA ASN A 244 -14.56 8.63 14.39
C ASN A 244 -15.50 8.00 13.35
N GLU A 245 -16.79 8.27 13.45
CA GLU A 245 -17.84 7.67 12.61
C GLU A 245 -17.59 7.86 11.11
N LEU A 246 -17.17 9.07 10.68
CA LEU A 246 -16.91 9.35 9.27
C LEU A 246 -15.71 8.53 8.76
N LEU A 247 -14.59 8.56 9.47
CA LEU A 247 -13.39 7.79 9.11
C LEU A 247 -13.69 6.29 9.12
N ALA A 248 -14.33 5.75 10.17
CA ALA A 248 -14.71 4.35 10.28
C ALA A 248 -15.62 3.88 9.14
N SER A 249 -16.57 4.74 8.72
CA SER A 249 -17.48 4.43 7.62
C SER A 249 -16.81 4.34 6.25
N ARG A 250 -15.64 4.96 6.08
CA ARG A 250 -14.85 4.99 4.83
C ARG A 250 -13.48 4.32 4.96
N LEU A 251 -13.27 3.56 6.01
CA LEU A 251 -12.02 2.84 6.23
C LEU A 251 -12.09 1.45 5.60
N VAL A 252 -11.08 1.08 4.80
CA VAL A 252 -10.91 -0.25 4.22
C VAL A 252 -9.78 -1.02 4.92
N HIS A 253 -9.83 -2.35 4.83
CA HIS A 253 -8.76 -3.20 5.35
C HIS A 253 -7.51 -3.15 4.46
N GLY A 254 -6.34 -3.05 5.06
CA GLY A 254 -5.04 -3.22 4.45
C GLY A 254 -4.06 -3.77 5.48
N SER A 255 -3.16 -4.68 5.12
CA SER A 255 -2.14 -5.25 6.01
C SER A 255 -0.81 -4.51 5.95
N ASP A 256 -0.47 -3.93 4.80
CA ASP A 256 0.86 -3.41 4.47
C ASP A 256 1.97 -4.49 4.52
N TYR A 257 1.57 -5.76 4.24
CA TYR A 257 2.51 -6.86 4.15
C TYR A 257 3.64 -6.54 3.13
N PRO A 258 4.93 -6.74 3.46
CA PRO A 258 5.50 -7.49 4.58
C PRO A 258 5.94 -6.65 5.80
N VAL A 259 5.40 -5.46 6.00
CA VAL A 259 5.69 -4.66 7.19
C VAL A 259 5.33 -5.45 8.46
N PRO A 260 6.23 -5.52 9.47
CA PRO A 260 6.04 -6.39 10.62
C PRO A 260 5.02 -5.81 11.60
N THR A 261 3.75 -6.13 11.38
CA THR A 261 2.65 -5.85 12.31
C THR A 261 2.63 -6.86 13.48
N SER A 262 1.98 -6.50 14.58
CA SER A 262 1.76 -7.39 15.72
C SER A 262 0.55 -6.95 16.55
N PRO A 263 -0.06 -7.83 17.39
CA PRO A 263 -1.14 -7.43 18.29
C PRO A 263 -0.68 -6.56 19.46
N PHE A 264 0.64 -6.44 19.70
CA PHE A 264 1.19 -5.71 20.85
C PHE A 264 0.74 -4.26 20.94
N PRO A 265 0.75 -3.45 19.85
CA PRO A 265 0.27 -2.06 19.92
C PRO A 265 -1.21 -1.93 20.29
N ALA A 266 -2.06 -2.84 19.82
CA ALA A 266 -3.48 -2.87 20.16
C ALA A 266 -3.69 -3.20 21.65
N TRP A 267 -2.96 -4.19 22.18
CA TRP A 267 -2.96 -4.52 23.59
C TRP A 267 -2.44 -3.37 24.46
N LEU A 268 -1.30 -2.78 24.12
CA LEU A 268 -0.70 -1.65 24.84
C LEU A 268 -1.66 -0.44 24.94
N ARG A 269 -2.53 -0.26 23.93
CA ARG A 269 -3.54 0.81 23.91
C ARG A 269 -4.87 0.43 24.54
N GLY A 270 -4.98 -0.79 25.09
CA GLY A 270 -6.21 -1.29 25.72
C GLY A 270 -7.36 -1.51 24.72
N LEU A 271 -7.04 -1.80 23.45
CA LEU A 271 -8.01 -2.09 22.41
C LEU A 271 -8.32 -3.59 22.28
N ILE A 272 -7.47 -4.43 22.82
CA ILE A 272 -7.67 -5.88 23.03
C ILE A 272 -7.21 -6.24 24.42
N ASP A 273 -7.78 -7.30 25.00
CA ASP A 273 -7.40 -7.83 26.30
C ASP A 273 -6.18 -8.77 26.23
N SER A 274 -5.73 -9.26 27.39
CA SER A 274 -4.54 -10.12 27.48
C SER A 274 -4.77 -11.52 26.90
N ASP A 275 -5.98 -12.05 26.98
CA ASP A 275 -6.31 -13.39 26.44
C ASP A 275 -6.33 -13.32 24.90
N GLN A 276 -6.92 -12.26 24.34
CA GLN A 276 -6.90 -11.97 22.91
C GLN A 276 -5.47 -11.79 22.39
N TRP A 277 -4.65 -11.01 23.12
CA TRP A 277 -3.24 -10.80 22.76
C TRP A 277 -2.47 -12.12 22.79
N ASP A 278 -2.62 -12.94 23.84
CA ASP A 278 -1.95 -14.24 23.98
C ASP A 278 -2.35 -15.22 22.88
N ALA A 279 -3.61 -15.23 22.48
CA ALA A 279 -4.08 -16.06 21.38
C ALA A 279 -3.51 -15.62 20.03
N ILE A 280 -3.56 -14.29 19.74
CA ILE A 280 -3.17 -13.77 18.42
C ILE A 280 -1.65 -13.83 18.22
N ARG A 281 -0.84 -13.57 19.25
CA ARG A 281 0.63 -13.61 19.14
C ARG A 281 1.23 -14.99 18.83
N GLN A 282 0.43 -16.06 18.94
CA GLN A 282 0.81 -17.42 18.55
C GLN A 282 0.58 -17.70 17.06
N ILE A 283 -0.04 -16.79 16.34
CA ILE A 283 -0.34 -16.97 14.91
C ILE A 283 0.89 -16.61 14.09
N ASP A 284 1.50 -17.61 13.46
CA ASP A 284 2.70 -17.43 12.62
C ASP A 284 2.39 -16.71 11.28
N ASN A 285 1.15 -16.87 10.78
CA ASN A 285 0.73 -16.22 9.54
C ASN A 285 0.49 -14.73 9.78
N PRO A 286 1.31 -13.80 9.24
CA PRO A 286 1.20 -12.37 9.52
C PRO A 286 -0.08 -11.74 8.97
N ILE A 287 -0.62 -12.25 7.86
CA ILE A 287 -1.89 -11.77 7.26
C ILE A 287 -3.04 -12.14 8.19
N GLN A 288 -3.08 -13.39 8.66
CA GLN A 288 -4.10 -13.86 9.60
C GLN A 288 -3.99 -13.16 10.95
N ALA A 289 -2.78 -12.93 11.46
CA ALA A 289 -2.56 -12.23 12.73
C ALA A 289 -3.06 -10.78 12.67
N ASP A 290 -2.77 -10.05 11.58
CA ASP A 290 -3.24 -8.68 11.38
C ASP A 290 -4.77 -8.62 11.26
N TYR A 291 -5.38 -9.53 10.48
CA TYR A 291 -6.83 -9.66 10.37
C TYR A 291 -7.47 -9.89 11.73
N GLN A 292 -7.00 -10.88 12.49
CA GLN A 292 -7.56 -11.20 13.81
C GLN A 292 -7.37 -10.09 14.83
N THR A 293 -6.22 -9.38 14.78
CA THR A 293 -6.00 -8.22 15.64
C THR A 293 -7.06 -7.15 15.41
N LYS A 294 -7.34 -6.83 14.15
CA LYS A 294 -8.36 -5.84 13.79
C LYS A 294 -9.76 -6.31 14.15
N GLN A 295 -10.07 -7.58 13.92
CA GLN A 295 -11.35 -8.16 14.35
C GLN A 295 -11.53 -8.09 15.88
N ALA A 296 -10.50 -8.43 16.65
CA ALA A 296 -10.51 -8.36 18.11
C ALA A 296 -10.67 -6.93 18.64
N MET A 297 -10.14 -5.93 17.93
CA MET A 297 -10.35 -4.50 18.25
C MET A 297 -11.77 -4.00 17.96
N GLY A 298 -12.64 -4.79 17.32
CA GLY A 298 -14.01 -4.42 17.02
C GLY A 298 -14.22 -3.74 15.66
N PHE A 299 -13.28 -3.82 14.72
CA PHE A 299 -13.57 -3.40 13.36
C PHE A 299 -14.73 -4.23 12.78
N PRO A 300 -15.75 -3.57 12.18
CA PRO A 300 -16.95 -4.27 11.69
C PRO A 300 -16.64 -5.12 10.45
N PRO A 301 -17.47 -6.14 10.14
CA PRO A 301 -17.27 -7.01 8.98
C PRO A 301 -17.10 -6.25 7.65
N GLU A 302 -17.82 -5.15 7.46
CA GLU A 302 -17.78 -4.29 6.28
C GLU A 302 -16.40 -3.67 6.07
N HIS A 303 -15.63 -3.46 7.14
CA HIS A 303 -14.24 -2.97 7.04
C HIS A 303 -13.37 -3.88 6.17
N PHE A 304 -13.57 -5.20 6.26
CA PHE A 304 -12.78 -6.20 5.54
C PHE A 304 -13.22 -6.41 4.09
N THR A 305 -14.42 -5.97 3.72
CA THR A 305 -15.00 -6.19 2.38
C THR A 305 -15.26 -4.92 1.60
N ARG A 306 -15.24 -3.75 2.25
CA ARG A 306 -15.57 -2.45 1.63
C ARG A 306 -14.72 -2.13 0.40
N VAL A 307 -13.46 -2.55 0.37
CA VAL A 307 -12.57 -2.33 -0.78
C VAL A 307 -13.16 -2.90 -2.06
N ASN A 308 -13.94 -3.98 -2.01
CA ASN A 308 -14.54 -4.61 -3.19
C ASN A 308 -15.45 -3.65 -3.97
N ALA A 309 -16.11 -2.72 -3.28
CA ALA A 309 -16.96 -1.71 -3.92
C ALA A 309 -16.16 -0.58 -4.60
N LEU A 310 -14.88 -0.46 -4.31
CA LEU A 310 -13.99 0.55 -4.86
C LEU A 310 -13.17 0.03 -6.03
N LEU A 311 -12.87 -1.27 -6.05
CA LEU A 311 -12.06 -1.88 -7.10
C LEU A 311 -12.73 -1.75 -8.47
N ARG A 312 -11.92 -1.43 -9.48
CA ARG A 312 -12.37 -1.53 -10.86
C ARG A 312 -12.59 -3.01 -11.21
N VAL A 313 -13.82 -3.33 -11.57
CA VAL A 313 -14.14 -4.66 -12.13
C VAL A 313 -13.83 -4.61 -13.63
N ALA A 314 -12.87 -5.42 -14.08
CA ALA A 314 -12.64 -5.57 -15.52
C ALA A 314 -13.91 -6.15 -16.14
N THR A 315 -14.60 -5.38 -16.99
CA THR A 315 -15.63 -5.95 -17.86
C THR A 315 -14.95 -6.94 -18.79
N LYS A 316 -15.19 -8.24 -18.58
CA LYS A 316 -14.76 -9.23 -19.58
C LYS A 316 -15.39 -8.79 -20.90
N ALA A 317 -14.52 -8.43 -21.87
CA ALA A 317 -14.98 -8.26 -23.24
C ALA A 317 -15.65 -9.56 -23.66
N SER A 318 -16.96 -9.47 -23.95
CA SER A 318 -17.79 -10.59 -24.44
C SER A 318 -17.36 -11.02 -25.83
#